data_13e114275c6fc15e8cbcaafab20452f2
#
_entry.id   13e114275c6fc15e8cbcaafab20452f2
#
_cell.length_a   1.000
_cell.length_b   1.000
_cell.length_c   1.000
_cell.angle_alpha   90.00
_cell.angle_beta   90.00
_cell.angle_gamma   90.00
#
_symmetry.space_group_name_H-M   'P 1'
#
loop_
_entity.id
_entity.type
_entity.pdbx_description
1 polymer ?
#
loop_
_entity_poly.entity_id
_entity_poly.type
_entity_poly.pdbx_seq_one_letter_code
_entity_poly.pdbx_strand_id
1 'polypeptide(L)'
;MKRKVIYYKDELNDEFSEAKIVPRKIDGNYVYIHKNLLWNIASYILQNILSMPIKLIYAKCKLRIKYIGKEKFKKARETGYFIYANHTQSFADTFIPSLANYPKRNFFIVNPENVSMK
;
A
#
# COMPACT_ATOMS: atom_id res chain seq x y z
N MET A 1 24.70 13.53 -5.09
CA MET A 1 23.49 14.18 -4.56
C MET A 1 23.73 14.59 -3.11
N LYS A 2 23.61 15.88 -2.79
CA LYS A 2 23.65 16.33 -1.39
C LYS A 2 22.38 15.88 -0.68
N ARG A 3 22.51 15.17 0.44
CA ARG A 3 21.36 14.78 1.28
C ARG A 3 20.81 16.06 1.94
N LYS A 4 19.51 16.33 1.75
CA LYS A 4 18.81 17.37 2.50
C LYS A 4 18.56 16.82 3.89
N VAL A 5 19.11 17.48 4.92
CA VAL A 5 18.84 17.15 6.31
C VAL A 5 17.70 18.04 6.78
N ILE A 6 16.64 17.44 7.29
CA ILE A 6 15.47 18.13 7.83
C ILE A 6 15.53 17.93 9.35
N TYR A 7 15.49 19.02 10.09
CA TYR A 7 15.50 19.01 11.54
C TYR A 7 14.06 19.22 12.05
N TYR A 8 13.67 18.43 13.01
CA TYR A 8 12.44 18.66 13.76
C TYR A 8 12.58 19.86 14.68
N LYS A 9 11.52 20.65 14.78
CA LYS A 9 11.35 21.68 15.80
C LYS A 9 10.29 21.27 16.81
N ASP A 10 9.24 20.63 16.35
CA ASP A 10 8.13 20.13 17.17
C ASP A 10 7.67 18.77 16.64
N GLU A 11 7.94 17.70 17.41
CA GLU A 11 7.67 16.31 17.00
C GLU A 11 6.18 16.02 16.76
N LEU A 12 5.29 16.77 17.39
CA LEU A 12 3.85 16.57 17.31
C LEU A 12 3.17 17.40 16.21
N ASN A 13 3.74 18.54 15.86
CA ASN A 13 3.12 19.50 14.96
C ASN A 13 3.89 19.72 13.65
N ASP A 14 5.13 19.23 13.58
CA ASP A 14 5.91 19.34 12.33
C ASP A 14 5.39 18.34 11.29
N GLU A 15 4.78 18.86 10.24
CA GLU A 15 4.33 18.06 9.10
C GLU A 15 5.50 17.76 8.14
N PHE A 16 5.70 16.49 7.82
CA PHE A 16 6.71 16.06 6.84
C PHE A 16 6.42 16.45 5.40
N SER A 17 5.17 16.79 5.11
CA SER A 17 4.71 17.13 3.78
C SER A 17 4.10 18.51 3.76
N GLU A 18 4.65 19.38 2.92
CA GLU A 18 4.09 20.70 2.62
C GLU A 18 2.87 20.61 1.68
N ALA A 19 2.43 19.41 1.33
CA ALA A 19 1.30 19.20 0.43
C ALA A 19 -0.01 19.56 1.14
N LYS A 20 -0.58 20.70 0.80
CA LYS A 20 -1.92 21.10 1.22
C LYS A 20 -2.96 20.30 0.43
N ILE A 21 -3.29 19.12 0.93
CA ILE A 21 -4.32 18.27 0.34
C ILE A 21 -5.65 18.59 1.02
N VAL A 22 -6.66 18.99 0.23
CA VAL A 22 -8.01 19.15 0.74
C VAL A 22 -8.64 17.76 0.81
N PRO A 23 -8.91 17.23 2.01
CA PRO A 23 -9.45 15.89 2.14
C PRO A 23 -10.86 15.82 1.53
N ARG A 24 -11.11 14.78 0.73
CA ARG A 24 -12.44 14.50 0.22
C ARG A 24 -13.35 14.13 1.39
N LYS A 25 -14.51 14.78 1.49
CA LYS A 25 -15.53 14.36 2.46
C LYS A 25 -16.01 12.96 2.10
N ILE A 26 -15.74 12.01 3.00
CA ILE A 26 -16.24 10.64 2.90
C ILE A 26 -17.46 10.59 3.81
N ASP A 27 -18.64 10.51 3.22
CA ASP A 27 -19.91 10.36 3.94
C ASP A 27 -20.26 8.88 4.16
N GLY A 28 -21.34 8.62 4.89
CA GLY A 28 -21.79 7.26 5.21
C GLY A 28 -22.22 6.42 3.98
N ASN A 29 -22.37 7.05 2.80
CA ASN A 29 -22.79 6.40 1.56
C ASN A 29 -21.59 6.00 0.68
N TYR A 30 -20.35 6.25 1.14
CA TYR A 30 -19.17 5.90 0.38
C TYR A 30 -19.03 4.38 0.20
N VAL A 31 -18.94 3.93 -1.06
CA VAL A 31 -18.83 2.50 -1.38
C VAL A 31 -17.35 2.07 -1.27
N TYR A 32 -17.00 1.46 -0.15
CA TYR A 32 -15.65 0.92 0.07
C TYR A 32 -15.37 -0.37 -0.71
N ILE A 33 -16.39 -1.18 -0.95
CA ILE A 33 -16.26 -2.46 -1.64
C ILE A 33 -17.25 -2.53 -2.79
N HIS A 34 -16.73 -2.53 -4.01
CA HIS A 34 -17.56 -2.69 -5.20
C HIS A 34 -17.97 -4.13 -5.39
N LYS A 35 -19.30 -4.39 -5.42
CA LYS A 35 -19.87 -5.73 -5.64
C LYS A 35 -20.13 -6.04 -7.11
N ASN A 36 -19.91 -5.09 -8.02
CA ASN A 36 -20.12 -5.27 -9.45
C ASN A 36 -19.14 -6.31 -10.00
N LEU A 37 -19.66 -7.32 -10.71
CA LEU A 37 -18.88 -8.43 -11.26
C LEU A 37 -17.85 -7.94 -12.29
N LEU A 38 -18.26 -7.08 -13.22
CA LEU A 38 -17.37 -6.54 -14.26
C LEU A 38 -16.21 -5.75 -13.64
N TRP A 39 -16.51 -4.94 -12.64
CA TRP A 39 -15.50 -4.21 -11.88
C TRP A 39 -14.50 -5.17 -11.21
N ASN A 40 -15.00 -6.24 -10.61
CA ASN A 40 -14.15 -7.20 -9.93
C ASN A 40 -13.25 -7.96 -10.91
N ILE A 41 -13.77 -8.35 -12.08
CA ILE A 41 -12.98 -8.99 -13.13
C ILE A 41 -11.92 -8.03 -13.67
N ALA A 42 -12.30 -6.82 -14.06
CA ALA A 42 -11.35 -5.82 -14.55
C ALA A 42 -10.27 -5.50 -13.52
N SER A 43 -10.65 -5.32 -12.26
CA SER A 43 -9.74 -5.08 -11.15
C SER A 43 -8.79 -6.27 -10.91
N TYR A 44 -9.28 -7.51 -11.05
CA TYR A 44 -8.47 -8.71 -10.93
C TYR A 44 -7.42 -8.79 -12.04
N ILE A 45 -7.84 -8.56 -13.29
CA ILE A 45 -6.94 -8.55 -14.46
C ILE A 45 -5.87 -7.47 -14.29
N LEU A 46 -6.27 -6.25 -13.98
CA LEU A 46 -5.36 -5.13 -13.79
C LEU A 46 -4.34 -5.41 -12.67
N GLN A 47 -4.81 -5.96 -11.55
CA GLN A 47 -3.95 -6.24 -10.40
C GLN A 47 -3.00 -7.40 -10.65
N ASN A 48 -3.49 -8.54 -11.14
CA ASN A 48 -2.71 -9.77 -11.18
C ASN A 48 -1.94 -9.98 -12.50
N ILE A 49 -2.50 -9.52 -13.62
CA ILE A 49 -1.86 -9.71 -14.93
C ILE A 49 -0.94 -8.54 -15.27
N LEU A 50 -1.34 -7.31 -14.94
CA LEU A 50 -0.55 -6.14 -15.31
C LEU A 50 0.33 -5.65 -14.14
N SER A 51 -0.26 -5.35 -13.00
CA SER A 51 0.41 -4.68 -11.89
C SER A 51 1.38 -5.61 -11.14
N MET A 52 1.01 -6.87 -10.88
CA MET A 52 1.84 -7.78 -10.08
C MET A 52 3.16 -8.16 -10.76
N PRO A 53 3.23 -8.49 -12.06
CA PRO A 53 4.51 -8.76 -12.72
C PRO A 53 5.46 -7.56 -12.65
N ILE A 54 4.96 -6.35 -12.86
CA ILE A 54 5.76 -5.12 -12.79
C ILE A 54 6.33 -4.95 -11.37
N LYS A 55 5.49 -5.11 -10.34
CA LYS A 55 5.91 -5.02 -8.94
C LYS A 55 6.95 -6.08 -8.57
N LEU A 56 6.78 -7.32 -9.07
CA LEU A 56 7.72 -8.41 -8.83
C LEU A 56 9.08 -8.13 -9.48
N ILE A 57 9.11 -7.67 -10.72
CA ILE A 57 10.34 -7.30 -11.43
C ILE A 57 11.04 -6.16 -10.68
N TYR A 58 10.31 -5.13 -10.31
CA TYR A 58 10.85 -3.99 -9.56
C TYR A 58 11.41 -4.43 -8.20
N ALA A 59 10.67 -5.25 -7.46
CA ALA A 59 11.08 -5.78 -6.16
C ALA A 59 12.36 -6.62 -6.27
N LYS A 60 12.48 -7.45 -7.32
CA LYS A 60 13.64 -8.31 -7.54
C LYS A 60 14.85 -7.52 -8.04
N CYS A 61 14.67 -6.67 -9.05
CA CYS A 61 15.78 -6.00 -9.73
C CYS A 61 16.25 -4.75 -9.00
N LYS A 62 15.33 -3.93 -8.51
CA LYS A 62 15.66 -2.63 -7.90
C LYS A 62 15.84 -2.73 -6.39
N LEU A 63 14.90 -3.37 -5.70
CA LEU A 63 14.89 -3.41 -4.24
C LEU A 63 15.63 -4.62 -3.67
N ARG A 64 15.82 -5.68 -4.46
CA ARG A 64 16.47 -6.94 -4.04
C ARG A 64 15.85 -7.50 -2.75
N ILE A 65 14.52 -7.51 -2.66
CA ILE A 65 13.78 -7.91 -1.47
C ILE A 65 14.04 -9.38 -1.17
N LYS A 66 14.36 -9.68 0.09
CA LYS A 66 14.45 -11.03 0.62
C LYS A 66 13.24 -11.31 1.50
N TYR A 67 12.57 -12.43 1.26
CA TYR A 67 11.45 -12.88 2.07
C TYR A 67 11.91 -13.94 3.05
N ILE A 68 11.76 -13.66 4.36
CA ILE A 68 12.09 -14.59 5.44
C ILE A 68 10.79 -14.93 6.17
N GLY A 69 10.52 -16.22 6.40
CA GLY A 69 9.33 -16.66 7.12
C GLY A 69 8.02 -16.56 6.32
N LYS A 70 8.07 -16.52 4.98
CA LYS A 70 6.87 -16.43 4.12
C LYS A 70 5.90 -17.62 4.32
N GLU A 71 6.40 -18.76 4.77
CA GLU A 71 5.61 -19.95 5.11
C GLU A 71 4.60 -19.69 6.24
N LYS A 72 4.91 -18.77 7.16
CA LYS A 72 4.02 -18.38 8.25
C LYS A 72 2.73 -17.75 7.77
N PHE A 73 2.76 -17.05 6.64
CA PHE A 73 1.55 -16.48 6.01
C PHE A 73 0.56 -17.56 5.55
N LYS A 74 1.05 -18.75 5.14
CA LYS A 74 0.16 -19.85 4.74
C LYS A 74 -0.78 -20.22 5.88
N LYS A 75 -0.24 -20.38 7.09
CA LYS A 75 -1.01 -20.76 8.28
C LYS A 75 -1.99 -19.66 8.70
N ALA A 76 -1.58 -18.41 8.65
CA ALA A 76 -2.43 -17.26 9.00
C ALA A 76 -3.56 -16.98 7.99
N ARG A 77 -3.46 -17.46 6.75
CA ARG A 77 -4.43 -17.20 5.68
C ARG A 77 -5.82 -17.74 5.94
N GLU A 78 -5.96 -18.73 6.79
CA GLU A 78 -7.24 -19.38 7.11
C GLU A 78 -8.11 -18.51 8.03
N THR A 79 -7.50 -17.75 8.93
CA THR A 79 -8.20 -16.99 9.97
C THR A 79 -8.35 -15.50 9.67
N GLY A 80 -7.64 -14.99 8.67
CA GLY A 80 -7.49 -13.55 8.45
C GLY A 80 -6.43 -12.95 9.38
N TYR A 81 -5.81 -11.85 8.97
CA TYR A 81 -4.73 -11.21 9.72
C TYR A 81 -4.50 -9.78 9.29
N PHE A 82 -3.90 -9.01 10.17
CA PHE A 82 -3.38 -7.69 9.89
C PHE A 82 -1.88 -7.76 9.61
N ILE A 83 -1.43 -6.97 8.63
CA ILE A 83 -0.01 -6.80 8.32
C ILE A 83 0.40 -5.42 8.82
N TYR A 84 1.31 -5.39 9.76
CA TYR A 84 1.97 -4.17 10.22
C TYR A 84 3.36 -4.10 9.62
N ALA A 85 3.72 -2.97 9.04
CA ALA A 85 5.01 -2.75 8.42
C ALA A 85 5.55 -1.36 8.76
N ASN A 86 6.88 -1.25 8.84
CA ASN A 86 7.53 0.04 8.95
C ASN A 86 7.44 0.78 7.62
N HIS A 87 7.14 2.06 7.66
CA HIS A 87 7.08 2.92 6.49
C HIS A 87 8.45 3.55 6.23
N THR A 88 9.31 2.81 5.52
CA THR A 88 10.72 3.20 5.32
C THR A 88 11.07 3.53 3.87
N GLN A 89 10.21 3.13 2.93
CA GLN A 89 10.42 3.30 1.49
C GLN A 89 9.23 4.01 0.87
N SER A 90 9.41 5.27 0.51
CA SER A 90 8.32 6.16 0.07
C SER A 90 7.47 5.64 -1.11
N PHE A 91 8.02 4.77 -1.96
CA PHE A 91 7.27 4.20 -3.08
C PHE A 91 6.93 2.71 -2.87
N ALA A 92 7.85 1.94 -2.34
CA ALA A 92 7.73 0.49 -2.27
C ALA A 92 6.78 0.01 -1.17
N ASP A 93 6.59 0.79 -0.12
CA ASP A 93 5.74 0.43 1.03
C ASP A 93 4.28 0.24 0.65
N THR A 94 3.83 0.88 -0.44
CA THR A 94 2.47 0.72 -0.96
C THR A 94 2.21 -0.67 -1.55
N PHE A 95 3.23 -1.39 -2.02
CA PHE A 95 3.05 -2.66 -2.70
C PHE A 95 3.80 -3.85 -2.09
N ILE A 96 4.80 -3.63 -1.23
CA ILE A 96 5.53 -4.72 -0.56
C ILE A 96 4.58 -5.67 0.21
N PRO A 97 3.61 -5.18 1.01
CA PRO A 97 2.66 -6.06 1.67
C PRO A 97 1.83 -6.91 0.68
N SER A 98 1.48 -6.34 -0.47
CA SER A 98 0.76 -7.07 -1.52
C SER A 98 1.60 -8.19 -2.11
N LEU A 99 2.91 -7.97 -2.32
CA LEU A 99 3.82 -9.00 -2.81
C LEU A 99 4.04 -10.11 -1.78
N ALA A 100 4.14 -9.75 -0.50
CA ALA A 100 4.30 -10.73 0.58
C ALA A 100 3.07 -11.62 0.70
N ASN A 101 1.88 -11.05 0.54
CA ASN A 101 0.61 -11.75 0.70
C ASN A 101 0.09 -12.44 -0.58
N TYR A 102 0.69 -12.18 -1.72
CA TYR A 102 0.23 -12.75 -3.00
C TYR A 102 0.02 -14.27 -2.92
N PRO A 103 -1.08 -14.83 -3.47
CA PRO A 103 -2.07 -14.22 -4.38
C PRO A 103 -3.30 -13.56 -3.72
N LYS A 104 -3.37 -13.52 -2.38
CA LYS A 104 -4.51 -12.88 -1.70
C LYS A 104 -4.49 -11.36 -1.86
N ARG A 105 -5.68 -10.77 -1.94
CA ARG A 105 -5.85 -9.31 -1.92
C ARG A 105 -5.55 -8.74 -0.54
N ASN A 106 -4.97 -7.56 -0.52
CA ASN A 106 -4.84 -6.74 0.68
C ASN A 106 -5.83 -5.59 0.63
N PHE A 107 -6.35 -5.24 1.79
CA PHE A 107 -7.05 -3.99 2.03
C PHE A 107 -6.12 -3.10 2.85
N PHE A 108 -6.03 -1.85 2.45
CA PHE A 108 -5.17 -0.88 3.12
C PHE A 108 -6.05 0.10 3.89
N ILE A 109 -5.68 0.34 5.14
CA ILE A 109 -6.23 1.45 5.91
C ILE A 109 -5.41 2.68 5.55
N VAL A 110 -6.05 3.67 4.97
CA VAL A 110 -5.41 4.89 4.49
C VAL A 110 -6.13 6.12 5.04
N ASN A 111 -5.37 7.19 5.23
CA ASN A 111 -5.96 8.48 5.55
C ASN A 111 -6.82 8.96 4.37
N PRO A 112 -8.02 9.56 4.60
CA PRO A 112 -8.85 10.17 3.57
C PRO A 112 -8.12 11.15 2.65
N GLU A 113 -7.11 11.82 3.13
CA GLU A 113 -6.25 12.71 2.35
C GLU A 113 -5.53 11.99 1.21
N ASN A 114 -5.04 10.77 1.48
CA ASN A 114 -4.35 9.96 0.48
C ASN A 114 -5.25 9.52 -0.69
N VAL A 115 -6.56 9.43 -0.45
CA VAL A 115 -7.57 9.11 -1.48
C VAL A 115 -7.91 10.36 -2.32
N SER A 116 -7.55 11.54 -1.83
CA SER A 116 -7.86 12.83 -2.44
C SER A 116 -6.74 13.37 -3.33
N MET A 117 -5.58 12.72 -3.35
CA MET A 117 -4.48 13.06 -4.27
C MET A 117 -4.94 12.85 -5.70
N LYS A 118 -4.81 13.89 -6.53
CA LYS A 118 -5.07 13.84 -7.97
C LYS A 118 -3.79 13.54 -8.73
#